data_d0b3cab72622e8734f91946024dd8143
#
_entry.id   d0b3cab72622e8734f91946024dd8143
#
_cell.length_a   1.000
_cell.length_b   1.000
_cell.length_c   1.000
_cell.angle_alpha   90.00
_cell.angle_beta   90.00
_cell.angle_gamma   90.00
#
_symmetry.space_group_name_H-M   'P 1'
#
loop_
_entity.id
_entity.type
_entity.pdbx_description
1 polymer ?
#
loop_
_entity_poly.entity_id
_entity_poly.type
_entity_poly.pdbx_seq_one_letter_code
_entity_poly.pdbx_strand_id
1 'polypeptide(L)'
;MINRILVCLDKSTYTDAAVDYACWLAKHHDASVEGLVVLDVEGINRSVGPVPLGAMRFAKTSVANKEENYHALMEELLENFSKRCEETGVRYTEFEMQGAPASAILEESNYFDCVVVGLRTFFTYGSGAGADGEYGTDDDEPGDSLEKIMDQSLAPVFAVPLNWKPDDEFSALIALNGSPHSMRALRQFARLYGRCKVRITLMHCSDDGNGS
;
A
#
# COMPACT_ATOMS: atom_id res chain seq x y z
N MET A 1 -12.86 -11.48 13.64
CA MET A 1 -13.60 -11.05 12.45
C MET A 1 -12.91 -9.78 11.99
N ILE A 2 -12.70 -9.62 10.70
CA ILE A 2 -12.17 -8.38 10.12
C ILE A 2 -13.38 -7.55 9.73
N ASN A 3 -13.36 -6.27 10.02
CA ASN A 3 -14.47 -5.36 9.74
C ASN A 3 -14.07 -4.23 8.78
N ARG A 4 -12.81 -3.75 8.88
CA ARG A 4 -12.31 -2.62 8.10
C ARG A 4 -10.94 -2.94 7.51
N ILE A 5 -10.80 -2.72 6.21
CA ILE A 5 -9.57 -2.94 5.43
C ILE A 5 -9.15 -1.59 4.85
N LEU A 6 -7.92 -1.17 5.10
CA LEU A 6 -7.33 -0.01 4.45
C LEU A 6 -6.58 -0.47 3.21
N VAL A 7 -6.89 0.07 2.03
CA VAL A 7 -6.10 -0.11 0.82
C VAL A 7 -5.48 1.21 0.42
N CYS A 8 -4.15 1.20 0.27
CA CYS A 8 -3.40 2.39 -0.10
C CYS A 8 -3.23 2.42 -1.61
N LEU A 9 -3.71 3.51 -2.21
CA LEU A 9 -3.73 3.70 -3.65
C LEU A 9 -2.55 4.58 -4.07
N ASP A 10 -1.79 4.11 -5.03
CA ASP A 10 -0.70 4.85 -5.63
C ASP A 10 -0.73 4.71 -7.16
N LYS A 11 0.19 5.37 -7.85
CA LYS A 11 0.27 5.34 -9.32
C LYS A 11 0.93 4.07 -9.85
N SER A 12 1.31 3.12 -9.01
CA SER A 12 1.96 1.90 -9.47
C SER A 12 0.99 0.97 -10.20
N THR A 13 1.52 0.13 -11.07
CA THR A 13 0.77 -0.95 -11.72
C THR A 13 0.26 -2.00 -10.72
N TYR A 14 0.72 -1.98 -9.47
CA TYR A 14 0.34 -2.91 -8.42
C TYR A 14 -0.96 -2.53 -7.68
N THR A 15 -1.40 -1.27 -7.82
CA THR A 15 -2.60 -0.76 -7.14
C THR A 15 -3.84 -1.55 -7.50
N ASP A 16 -4.02 -1.90 -8.76
CA ASP A 16 -5.16 -2.70 -9.21
C ASP A 16 -5.23 -4.05 -8.52
N ALA A 17 -4.11 -4.76 -8.43
CA ALA A 17 -4.03 -6.05 -7.74
C ALA A 17 -4.27 -5.90 -6.23
N ALA A 18 -3.81 -4.81 -5.62
CA ALA A 18 -4.06 -4.52 -4.22
C ALA A 18 -5.55 -4.27 -3.94
N VAL A 19 -6.25 -3.54 -4.81
CA VAL A 19 -7.70 -3.31 -4.71
C VAL A 19 -8.46 -4.62 -4.89
N ASP A 20 -8.12 -5.42 -5.89
CA ASP A 20 -8.76 -6.72 -6.13
C ASP A 20 -8.59 -7.66 -4.92
N TYR A 21 -7.39 -7.68 -4.31
CA TYR A 21 -7.13 -8.44 -3.10
C TYR A 21 -7.96 -7.93 -1.91
N ALA A 22 -8.03 -6.61 -1.71
CA ALA A 22 -8.80 -6.01 -0.63
C ALA A 22 -10.30 -6.34 -0.77
N CYS A 23 -10.85 -6.25 -1.98
CA CYS A 23 -12.23 -6.63 -2.28
C CYS A 23 -12.50 -8.12 -2.05
N TRP A 24 -11.56 -8.99 -2.49
CA TRP A 24 -11.66 -10.43 -2.25
C TRP A 24 -11.66 -10.74 -0.75
N LEU A 25 -10.76 -10.14 0.02
CA LEU A 25 -10.67 -10.33 1.47
C LEU A 25 -11.93 -9.79 2.18
N ALA A 26 -12.43 -8.63 1.75
CA ALA A 26 -13.65 -8.03 2.29
C ALA A 26 -14.87 -8.93 2.12
N LYS A 27 -15.03 -9.57 0.97
CA LYS A 27 -16.11 -10.55 0.73
C LYS A 27 -16.06 -11.74 1.69
N HIS A 28 -14.87 -12.27 1.98
CA HIS A 28 -14.71 -13.40 2.89
C HIS A 28 -15.07 -13.07 4.34
N HIS A 29 -15.00 -11.78 4.70
CA HIS A 29 -15.20 -11.32 6.07
C HIS A 29 -16.47 -10.49 6.29
N ASP A 30 -17.20 -10.14 5.23
CA ASP A 30 -18.25 -9.11 5.24
C ASP A 30 -17.74 -7.76 5.77
N ALA A 31 -16.50 -7.41 5.37
CA ALA A 31 -15.81 -6.19 5.77
C ALA A 31 -16.11 -5.03 4.81
N SER A 32 -15.76 -3.82 5.24
CA SER A 32 -15.68 -2.64 4.37
C SER A 32 -14.23 -2.38 3.97
N VAL A 33 -14.05 -1.76 2.80
CA VAL A 33 -12.75 -1.33 2.28
C VAL A 33 -12.71 0.18 2.24
N GLU A 34 -11.62 0.76 2.71
CA GLU A 34 -11.37 2.19 2.61
C GLU A 34 -10.16 2.42 1.70
N GLY A 35 -10.38 3.17 0.60
CA GLY A 35 -9.34 3.53 -0.36
C GLY A 35 -8.68 4.83 0.05
N LEU A 36 -7.41 4.77 0.41
CA LEU A 36 -6.62 5.93 0.84
C LEU A 36 -5.69 6.40 -0.27
N VAL A 37 -5.82 7.67 -0.66
CA VAL A 37 -4.83 8.41 -1.44
C VAL A 37 -4.17 9.46 -0.56
N VAL A 38 -2.87 9.71 -0.76
CA VAL A 38 -2.12 10.69 0.04
C VAL A 38 -1.42 11.68 -0.87
N LEU A 39 -1.73 12.98 -0.71
CA LEU A 39 -1.06 14.07 -1.40
C LEU A 39 0.21 14.49 -0.64
N ASP A 40 1.38 14.16 -1.17
CA ASP A 40 2.66 14.58 -0.60
C ASP A 40 3.06 15.98 -1.10
N VAL A 41 2.45 17.00 -0.51
CA VAL A 41 2.75 18.41 -0.84
C VAL A 41 4.22 18.74 -0.61
N GLU A 42 4.84 18.21 0.44
CA GLU A 42 6.26 18.42 0.71
C GLU A 42 7.17 17.75 -0.33
N GLY A 43 6.82 16.54 -0.76
CA GLY A 43 7.51 15.85 -1.84
C GLY A 43 7.41 16.60 -3.16
N ILE A 44 6.22 17.12 -3.49
CA ILE A 44 6.00 17.96 -4.67
C ILE A 44 6.90 19.20 -4.60
N ASN A 45 6.95 19.90 -3.47
CA ASN A 45 7.79 21.08 -3.29
C ASN A 45 9.30 20.74 -3.42
N ARG A 46 9.74 19.64 -2.84
CA ARG A 46 11.14 19.17 -2.95
C ARG A 46 11.52 18.84 -4.39
N SER A 47 10.58 18.31 -5.18
CA SER A 47 10.80 17.92 -6.57
C SER A 47 11.11 19.08 -7.51
N VAL A 48 10.79 20.31 -7.12
CA VAL A 48 11.12 21.53 -7.91
C VAL A 48 12.57 21.97 -7.71
N GLY A 49 13.21 21.48 -6.63
CA GLY A 49 14.62 21.79 -6.35
C GLY A 49 14.89 23.23 -5.93
N PRO A 50 16.18 23.61 -5.77
CA PRO A 50 16.56 24.97 -5.39
C PRO A 50 16.21 25.98 -6.49
N VAL A 51 15.46 27.01 -6.13
CA VAL A 51 14.98 28.05 -7.06
C VAL A 51 15.99 29.20 -7.15
N PRO A 52 16.59 29.48 -8.33
CA PRO A 52 17.47 30.61 -8.52
C PRO A 52 16.78 31.96 -8.27
N LEU A 53 17.56 32.96 -7.83
CA LEU A 53 17.07 34.33 -7.68
C LEU A 53 16.47 34.82 -9.04
N GLY A 54 15.19 35.19 -9.02
CA GLY A 54 14.43 35.63 -10.20
C GLY A 54 13.54 34.56 -10.83
N ALA A 55 13.70 33.28 -10.52
CA ALA A 55 12.86 32.18 -11.05
C ALA A 55 11.65 31.81 -10.15
N MET A 56 11.37 32.58 -9.10
CA MET A 56 10.30 32.28 -8.14
C MET A 56 8.91 32.16 -8.77
N ARG A 57 8.61 32.96 -9.80
CA ARG A 57 7.31 32.85 -10.50
C ARG A 57 7.19 31.53 -11.26
N PHE A 58 8.25 31.12 -11.92
CA PHE A 58 8.31 29.86 -12.65
C PHE A 58 8.19 28.67 -11.68
N ALA A 59 8.90 28.69 -10.56
CA ALA A 59 8.82 27.66 -9.55
C ALA A 59 7.40 27.52 -8.97
N LYS A 60 6.75 28.64 -8.62
CA LYS A 60 5.36 28.62 -8.14
C LYS A 60 4.38 28.03 -9.17
N THR A 61 4.52 28.43 -10.43
CA THR A 61 3.69 27.87 -11.52
C THR A 61 3.94 26.37 -11.70
N SER A 62 5.20 25.94 -11.60
CA SER A 62 5.57 24.51 -11.70
C SER A 62 4.98 23.69 -10.53
N VAL A 63 5.03 24.20 -9.30
CA VAL A 63 4.40 23.55 -8.15
C VAL A 63 2.89 23.46 -8.34
N ALA A 64 2.22 24.56 -8.71
CA ALA A 64 0.77 24.58 -8.92
C ALA A 64 0.32 23.60 -10.01
N ASN A 65 1.04 23.53 -11.13
CA ASN A 65 0.75 22.58 -12.20
C ASN A 65 0.93 21.12 -11.73
N LYS A 66 1.96 20.87 -10.92
CA LYS A 66 2.16 19.53 -10.35
C LYS A 66 1.05 19.15 -9.37
N GLU A 67 0.67 20.06 -8.48
CA GLU A 67 -0.45 19.84 -7.55
C GLU A 67 -1.75 19.54 -8.30
N GLU A 68 -2.06 20.29 -9.35
CA GLU A 68 -3.24 20.06 -10.20
C GLU A 68 -3.20 18.68 -10.88
N ASN A 69 -2.05 18.29 -11.43
CA ASN A 69 -1.86 16.97 -12.02
C ASN A 69 -2.02 15.84 -10.99
N TYR A 70 -1.57 16.05 -9.75
CA TYR A 70 -1.73 15.05 -8.68
C TYR A 70 -3.18 14.96 -8.21
N HIS A 71 -3.91 16.07 -8.12
CA HIS A 71 -5.34 16.01 -7.82
C HIS A 71 -6.10 15.22 -8.87
N ALA A 72 -5.85 15.48 -10.17
CA ALA A 72 -6.47 14.71 -11.25
C ALA A 72 -6.14 13.21 -11.16
N LEU A 73 -4.89 12.87 -10.83
CA LEU A 73 -4.49 11.48 -10.62
C LEU A 73 -5.18 10.83 -9.41
N MET A 74 -5.30 11.56 -8.30
CA MET A 74 -5.99 11.05 -7.10
C MET A 74 -7.46 10.77 -7.39
N GLU A 75 -8.13 11.67 -8.13
CA GLU A 75 -9.51 11.47 -8.60
C GLU A 75 -9.62 10.21 -9.47
N GLU A 76 -8.71 9.99 -10.41
CA GLU A 76 -8.67 8.79 -11.25
C GLU A 76 -8.48 7.51 -10.43
N LEU A 77 -7.57 7.53 -9.45
CA LEU A 77 -7.32 6.37 -8.56
C LEU A 77 -8.56 6.04 -7.73
N LEU A 78 -9.23 7.04 -7.17
CA LEU A 78 -10.45 6.85 -6.38
C LEU A 78 -11.62 6.37 -7.26
N GLU A 79 -11.79 6.92 -8.47
CA GLU A 79 -12.81 6.46 -9.40
C GLU A 79 -12.60 4.98 -9.80
N ASN A 80 -11.36 4.59 -10.11
CA ASN A 80 -11.02 3.21 -10.41
C ASN A 80 -11.26 2.27 -9.22
N PHE A 81 -10.90 2.70 -8.01
CA PHE A 81 -11.15 1.98 -6.77
C PHE A 81 -12.66 1.78 -6.54
N SER A 82 -13.44 2.84 -6.60
CA SER A 82 -14.89 2.81 -6.38
C SER A 82 -15.58 1.88 -7.37
N LYS A 83 -15.24 1.99 -8.65
CA LYS A 83 -15.76 1.12 -9.71
C LYS A 83 -15.49 -0.37 -9.39
N ARG A 84 -14.28 -0.73 -8.98
CA ARG A 84 -13.94 -2.12 -8.62
C ARG A 84 -14.72 -2.61 -7.40
N CYS A 85 -14.90 -1.75 -6.39
CA CYS A 85 -15.72 -2.07 -5.22
C CYS A 85 -17.20 -2.28 -5.60
N GLU A 86 -17.76 -1.44 -6.47
CA GLU A 86 -19.13 -1.57 -6.97
C GLU A 86 -19.31 -2.86 -7.78
N GLU A 87 -18.42 -3.16 -8.72
CA GLU A 87 -18.45 -4.39 -9.52
C GLU A 87 -18.38 -5.65 -8.64
N THR A 88 -17.68 -5.57 -7.52
CA THR A 88 -17.57 -6.68 -6.57
C THR A 88 -18.66 -6.69 -5.51
N GLY A 89 -19.45 -5.62 -5.37
CA GLY A 89 -20.50 -5.48 -4.37
C GLY A 89 -19.98 -5.36 -2.93
N VAL A 90 -18.78 -4.82 -2.76
CA VAL A 90 -18.14 -4.58 -1.46
C VAL A 90 -18.48 -3.16 -0.97
N ARG A 91 -18.76 -3.02 0.32
CA ARG A 91 -18.94 -1.70 0.93
C ARG A 91 -17.62 -0.97 0.97
N TYR A 92 -17.60 0.27 0.52
CA TYR A 92 -16.38 1.06 0.47
C TYR A 92 -16.58 2.51 0.91
N THR A 93 -15.47 3.17 1.23
CA THR A 93 -15.35 4.62 1.43
C THR A 93 -14.07 5.11 0.79
N GLU A 94 -14.09 6.34 0.32
CA GLU A 94 -12.94 7.04 -0.25
C GLU A 94 -12.37 7.98 0.80
N PHE A 95 -11.04 8.05 0.88
CA PHE A 95 -10.38 8.90 1.85
C PHE A 95 -9.13 9.55 1.26
N GLU A 96 -9.02 10.86 1.44
CA GLU A 96 -7.89 11.67 1.00
C GLU A 96 -7.16 12.26 2.20
N MET A 97 -5.84 12.16 2.20
CA MET A 97 -4.98 12.80 3.20
C MET A 97 -3.91 13.66 2.55
N GLN A 98 -3.39 14.59 3.31
CA GLN A 98 -2.20 15.37 2.94
C GLN A 98 -1.07 15.08 3.92
N GLY A 99 0.14 14.90 3.41
CA GLY A 99 1.33 14.69 4.22
C GLY A 99 2.31 13.70 3.62
N ALA A 100 3.27 13.27 4.42
CA ALA A 100 4.21 12.22 4.01
C ALA A 100 3.48 10.86 3.95
N PRO A 101 3.44 10.16 2.80
CA PRO A 101 2.58 9.01 2.59
C PRO A 101 2.74 7.91 3.63
N ALA A 102 3.98 7.48 3.91
CA ALA A 102 4.20 6.43 4.91
C ALA A 102 3.69 6.82 6.31
N SER A 103 3.80 8.10 6.69
CA SER A 103 3.33 8.58 8.01
C SER A 103 1.80 8.64 8.05
N ALA A 104 1.15 9.12 6.99
CA ALA A 104 -0.30 9.16 6.88
C ALA A 104 -0.90 7.74 6.92
N ILE A 105 -0.32 6.81 6.17
CA ILE A 105 -0.75 5.41 6.16
C ILE A 105 -0.59 4.77 7.54
N LEU A 106 0.52 5.02 8.24
CA LEU A 106 0.77 4.50 9.59
C LEU A 106 -0.23 5.05 10.61
N GLU A 107 -0.55 6.34 10.54
CA GLU A 107 -1.54 6.97 11.41
C GLU A 107 -2.92 6.35 11.22
N GLU A 108 -3.38 6.23 9.97
CA GLU A 108 -4.67 5.62 9.66
C GLU A 108 -4.71 4.13 9.95
N SER A 109 -3.62 3.41 9.76
CA SER A 109 -3.56 1.95 9.98
C SER A 109 -4.02 1.52 11.38
N ASN A 110 -3.94 2.42 12.36
CA ASN A 110 -4.37 2.15 13.73
C ASN A 110 -5.90 1.93 13.87
N TYR A 111 -6.67 2.37 12.90
CA TYR A 111 -8.14 2.26 12.90
C TYR A 111 -8.66 1.09 12.05
N PHE A 112 -7.75 0.29 11.48
CA PHE A 112 -8.06 -0.80 10.57
C PHE A 112 -7.57 -2.15 11.08
N ASP A 113 -8.26 -3.21 10.66
CA ASP A 113 -7.87 -4.59 11.00
C ASP A 113 -6.67 -5.07 10.17
N CYS A 114 -6.47 -4.50 8.99
CA CYS A 114 -5.30 -4.73 8.14
C CYS A 114 -5.12 -3.61 7.10
N VAL A 115 -3.90 -3.53 6.55
CA VAL A 115 -3.50 -2.62 5.49
C VAL A 115 -3.10 -3.42 4.26
N VAL A 116 -3.57 -3.02 3.10
CA VAL A 116 -3.25 -3.62 1.80
C VAL A 116 -2.52 -2.59 0.95
N VAL A 117 -1.37 -2.97 0.41
CA VAL A 117 -0.54 -2.14 -0.47
C VAL A 117 -0.05 -2.96 -1.65
N GLY A 118 0.33 -2.33 -2.74
CA GLY A 118 1.07 -3.00 -3.80
C GLY A 118 2.45 -3.47 -3.31
N LEU A 119 2.96 -4.59 -3.82
CA LEU A 119 4.28 -5.10 -3.43
C LEU A 119 5.40 -4.11 -3.78
N ARG A 120 5.22 -3.31 -4.82
CA ARG A 120 6.07 -2.16 -5.14
C ARG A 120 5.20 -0.92 -5.13
N THR A 121 5.38 -0.08 -4.14
CA THR A 121 4.63 1.15 -3.95
C THR A 121 5.50 2.34 -4.29
N PHE A 122 4.94 3.30 -5.00
CA PHE A 122 5.62 4.53 -5.42
C PHE A 122 4.90 5.74 -4.85
N PHE A 123 4.88 5.84 -3.53
CA PHE A 123 4.30 7.01 -2.85
C PHE A 123 5.23 8.23 -2.89
N THR A 124 6.43 8.13 -3.49
CA THR A 124 7.37 9.24 -3.58
C THR A 124 7.13 10.06 -4.83
N TYR A 125 6.70 11.28 -4.64
CA TYR A 125 6.48 12.26 -5.68
C TYR A 125 7.76 13.09 -5.86
N GLY A 126 8.54 12.82 -6.91
CA GLY A 126 9.56 13.80 -7.35
C GLY A 126 11.02 13.42 -7.37
N SER A 127 11.43 12.26 -6.91
CA SER A 127 12.80 11.79 -7.12
C SER A 127 12.78 10.52 -7.95
N GLY A 128 12.88 10.63 -9.28
CA GLY A 128 13.02 9.46 -10.14
C GLY A 128 12.01 9.30 -11.26
N ALA A 129 11.14 10.29 -11.49
CA ALA A 129 10.37 10.30 -12.73
C ALA A 129 11.34 10.51 -13.88
N GLY A 130 11.49 9.54 -14.75
CA GLY A 130 12.02 9.76 -16.09
C GLY A 130 11.30 10.93 -16.75
N ALA A 131 11.94 11.59 -17.70
CA ALA A 131 11.42 12.76 -18.40
C ALA A 131 10.01 12.56 -19.00
N ASP A 132 9.49 11.36 -19.00
CA ASP A 132 8.29 10.89 -19.70
C ASP A 132 7.09 10.67 -18.79
N GLY A 133 7.23 10.85 -17.45
CA GLY A 133 6.10 10.77 -16.52
C GLY A 133 5.56 9.36 -16.26
N GLU A 134 6.19 8.30 -16.75
CA GLU A 134 5.87 6.92 -16.38
C GLU A 134 6.48 6.59 -15.02
N TYR A 135 5.63 6.27 -14.05
CA TYR A 135 6.00 5.83 -12.72
C TYR A 135 5.67 4.35 -12.55
N GLY A 136 6.54 3.63 -11.82
CA GLY A 136 6.19 2.30 -11.36
C GLY A 136 6.39 1.20 -12.39
N THR A 137 7.37 1.33 -13.28
CA THR A 137 7.86 0.21 -14.09
C THR A 137 8.65 -0.75 -13.21
N ASP A 138 8.79 -2.01 -13.66
CA ASP A 138 9.53 -3.04 -12.90
C ASP A 138 11.03 -2.69 -12.68
N ASP A 139 11.55 -1.70 -13.41
CA ASP A 139 12.94 -1.24 -13.32
C ASP A 139 13.14 -0.09 -12.31
N ASP A 140 12.06 0.53 -11.79
CA ASP A 140 12.16 1.59 -10.79
C ASP A 140 12.43 1.00 -9.40
N GLU A 141 13.34 1.63 -8.64
CA GLU A 141 13.56 1.23 -7.24
C GLU A 141 12.34 1.58 -6.40
N PRO A 142 11.77 0.60 -5.65
CA PRO A 142 10.66 0.87 -4.75
C PRO A 142 11.09 1.89 -3.70
N GLY A 143 10.20 2.84 -3.39
CA GLY A 143 10.46 3.81 -2.34
C GLY A 143 10.52 3.17 -0.95
N ASP A 144 11.22 3.80 -0.01
CA ASP A 144 11.39 3.36 1.39
C ASP A 144 10.03 3.28 2.16
N SER A 145 8.93 3.70 1.54
CA SER A 145 7.63 3.79 2.18
C SER A 145 7.08 2.42 2.60
N LEU A 146 7.22 1.39 1.77
CA LEU A 146 6.73 0.04 2.09
C LEU A 146 7.49 -0.55 3.28
N GLU A 147 8.83 -0.44 3.29
CA GLU A 147 9.66 -0.94 4.39
C GLU A 147 9.26 -0.25 5.71
N LYS A 148 9.11 1.07 5.70
CA LYS A 148 8.69 1.84 6.86
C LYS A 148 7.28 1.44 7.34
N ILE A 149 6.33 1.22 6.43
CA ILE A 149 4.98 0.78 6.77
C ILE A 149 5.03 -0.62 7.40
N MET A 150 5.79 -1.54 6.82
CA MET A 150 5.90 -2.93 7.33
C MET A 150 6.57 -2.98 8.70
N ASP A 151 7.57 -2.14 8.94
CA ASP A 151 8.32 -2.12 10.22
C ASP A 151 7.51 -1.50 11.36
N GLN A 152 6.71 -0.46 11.08
CA GLN A 152 6.07 0.34 12.12
C GLN A 152 4.56 0.11 12.27
N SER A 153 3.91 -0.56 11.33
CA SER A 153 2.47 -0.80 11.41
C SER A 153 2.12 -1.79 12.53
N LEU A 154 1.10 -1.42 13.32
CA LEU A 154 0.50 -2.33 14.31
C LEU A 154 -0.48 -3.31 13.67
N ALA A 155 -1.12 -2.92 12.57
CA ALA A 155 -1.99 -3.76 11.77
C ALA A 155 -1.18 -4.67 10.83
N PRO A 156 -1.64 -5.88 10.52
CA PRO A 156 -1.05 -6.70 9.48
C PRO A 156 -1.00 -5.97 8.13
N VAL A 157 0.15 -6.01 7.46
CA VAL A 157 0.34 -5.41 6.15
C VAL A 157 0.41 -6.50 5.08
N PHE A 158 -0.38 -6.35 4.03
CA PHE A 158 -0.37 -7.21 2.85
C PHE A 158 0.25 -6.47 1.68
N ALA A 159 1.41 -6.94 1.23
CA ALA A 159 2.06 -6.45 0.03
C ALA A 159 1.68 -7.38 -1.15
N VAL A 160 0.84 -6.87 -2.04
CA VAL A 160 0.19 -7.67 -3.10
C VAL A 160 1.00 -7.61 -4.39
N PRO A 161 1.41 -8.76 -4.95
CA PRO A 161 2.15 -8.80 -6.21
C PRO A 161 1.23 -8.51 -7.42
N LEU A 162 1.81 -7.98 -8.50
CA LEU A 162 1.11 -7.60 -9.73
C LEU A 162 0.22 -8.72 -10.31
N ASN A 163 0.72 -9.95 -10.26
CA ASN A 163 0.04 -11.11 -10.86
C ASN A 163 -0.90 -11.83 -9.88
N TRP A 164 -1.25 -11.21 -8.76
CA TRP A 164 -2.18 -11.81 -7.82
C TRP A 164 -3.56 -12.00 -8.47
N LYS A 165 -4.16 -13.14 -8.20
CA LYS A 165 -5.52 -13.46 -8.64
C LYS A 165 -6.31 -14.05 -7.47
N PRO A 166 -7.61 -13.75 -7.38
CA PRO A 166 -8.45 -14.35 -6.36
C PRO A 166 -8.51 -15.88 -6.53
N ASP A 167 -8.21 -16.59 -5.45
CA ASP A 167 -8.32 -18.05 -5.37
C ASP A 167 -8.75 -18.41 -3.94
N ASP A 168 -9.75 -19.27 -3.84
CA ASP A 168 -10.27 -19.73 -2.55
C ASP A 168 -9.44 -20.90 -1.99
N GLU A 169 -8.52 -21.44 -2.78
CA GLU A 169 -7.61 -22.51 -2.38
C GLU A 169 -6.16 -22.13 -2.73
N PHE A 170 -5.33 -21.87 -1.73
CA PHE A 170 -3.94 -21.48 -1.95
C PHE A 170 -2.98 -22.12 -0.94
N SER A 171 -1.69 -22.02 -1.22
CA SER A 171 -0.62 -22.47 -0.33
C SER A 171 0.08 -21.27 0.32
N ALA A 172 0.32 -21.36 1.63
CA ALA A 172 1.04 -20.35 2.40
C ALA A 172 2.29 -20.95 3.03
N LEU A 173 3.41 -20.25 2.90
CA LEU A 173 4.64 -20.50 3.64
C LEU A 173 4.74 -19.49 4.78
N ILE A 174 4.78 -19.96 6.01
CA ILE A 174 4.88 -19.10 7.18
C ILE A 174 6.24 -19.30 7.84
N ALA A 175 7.07 -18.25 7.83
CA ALA A 175 8.36 -18.24 8.50
C ALA A 175 8.19 -17.90 9.98
N LEU A 176 8.74 -18.74 10.86
CA LEU A 176 8.69 -18.58 12.30
C LEU A 176 10.11 -18.67 12.89
N ASN A 177 10.42 -17.79 13.82
CA ASN A 177 11.66 -17.84 14.59
C ASN A 177 11.39 -18.01 16.11
N GLY A 178 10.15 -18.35 16.49
CA GLY A 178 9.74 -18.51 17.88
C GLY A 178 9.56 -17.21 18.66
N SER A 179 9.81 -16.04 18.04
CA SER A 179 9.62 -14.74 18.70
C SER A 179 8.12 -14.43 18.91
N PRO A 180 7.79 -13.55 19.88
CA PRO A 180 6.42 -13.08 20.05
C PRO A 180 5.84 -12.44 18.77
N HIS A 181 6.67 -11.81 17.94
CA HIS A 181 6.28 -11.19 16.67
C HIS A 181 5.86 -12.24 15.65
N SER A 182 6.66 -13.27 15.43
CA SER A 182 6.31 -14.35 14.48
C SER A 182 5.08 -15.14 14.94
N MET A 183 4.91 -15.37 16.25
CA MET A 183 3.71 -16.01 16.80
C MET A 183 2.46 -15.13 16.67
N ARG A 184 2.61 -13.81 16.76
CA ARG A 184 1.52 -12.86 16.48
C ARG A 184 1.12 -12.91 15.01
N ALA A 185 2.10 -12.92 14.09
CA ALA A 185 1.85 -13.05 12.66
C ALA A 185 1.08 -14.33 12.32
N LEU A 186 1.48 -15.47 12.89
CA LEU A 186 0.76 -16.75 12.71
C LEU A 186 -0.70 -16.66 13.19
N ARG A 187 -0.94 -16.05 14.35
CA ARG A 187 -2.32 -15.87 14.86
C ARG A 187 -3.16 -14.97 13.97
N GLN A 188 -2.57 -13.88 13.48
CA GLN A 188 -3.25 -12.98 12.55
C GLN A 188 -3.55 -13.69 11.23
N PHE A 189 -2.60 -14.44 10.69
CA PHE A 189 -2.82 -15.26 9.51
C PHE A 189 -3.98 -16.24 9.70
N ALA A 190 -4.01 -16.98 10.81
CA ALA A 190 -5.10 -17.91 11.10
C ALA A 190 -6.47 -17.21 11.24
N ARG A 191 -6.49 -15.98 11.79
CA ARG A 191 -7.71 -15.17 11.92
C ARG A 191 -8.21 -14.69 10.54
N LEU A 192 -7.28 -14.30 9.66
CA LEU A 192 -7.58 -13.77 8.33
C LEU A 192 -8.05 -14.87 7.36
N TYR A 193 -7.38 -16.01 7.38
CA TYR A 193 -7.60 -17.07 6.39
C TYR A 193 -8.25 -18.34 6.95
N GLY A 194 -8.72 -18.31 8.20
CA GLY A 194 -9.32 -19.50 8.84
C GLY A 194 -10.59 -20.01 8.18
N ARG A 195 -11.17 -19.26 7.24
CA ARG A 195 -12.34 -19.65 6.43
C ARG A 195 -11.97 -20.10 5.02
N CYS A 196 -10.73 -19.90 4.61
CA CYS A 196 -10.23 -20.30 3.29
C CYS A 196 -9.63 -21.69 3.34
N LYS A 197 -9.58 -22.37 2.18
CA LYS A 197 -8.86 -23.63 2.06
C LYS A 197 -7.37 -23.36 1.83
N VAL A 198 -6.60 -23.31 2.91
CA VAL A 198 -5.18 -22.99 2.87
C VAL A 198 -4.33 -24.19 3.23
N ARG A 199 -3.37 -24.54 2.35
CA ARG A 199 -2.28 -25.47 2.69
C ARG A 199 -1.15 -24.68 3.34
N ILE A 200 -0.87 -24.94 4.61
CA ILE A 200 0.14 -24.19 5.39
C ILE A 200 1.41 -25.01 5.50
N THR A 201 2.53 -24.42 5.11
CA THR A 201 3.87 -24.92 5.40
C THR A 201 4.53 -24.00 6.41
N LEU A 202 4.97 -24.54 7.55
CA LEU A 202 5.70 -23.79 8.55
C LEU A 202 7.21 -23.98 8.35
N MET A 203 7.95 -22.89 8.28
CA MET A 203 9.40 -22.86 8.22
C MET A 203 9.94 -22.24 9.50
N HIS A 204 10.78 -22.97 10.22
CA HIS A 204 11.46 -22.47 11.40
C HIS A 204 12.92 -22.15 11.06
N CYS A 205 13.32 -20.90 11.29
CA CYS A 205 14.71 -20.48 11.23
C CYS A 205 15.22 -20.36 12.69
N SER A 206 16.12 -21.23 13.10
CA SER A 206 16.87 -21.06 14.34
C SER A 206 18.24 -20.49 14.01
N ASP A 207 18.67 -19.44 14.72
CA ASP A 207 20.07 -19.08 14.81
C ASP A 207 20.76 -20.14 15.68
N ASP A 208 21.17 -21.23 15.09
CA ASP A 208 22.10 -22.13 15.76
C ASP A 208 23.43 -21.38 15.82
N GLY A 209 23.62 -20.63 16.93
CA GLY A 209 24.85 -19.92 17.24
C GLY A 209 26.05 -20.87 17.45
N ASN A 210 26.44 -21.54 16.37
CA ASN A 210 27.73 -22.23 16.26
C ASN A 210 28.61 -21.42 15.32
N GLY A 211 29.05 -20.25 15.82
CA GLY A 211 30.23 -19.54 15.34
C GLY A 211 31.39 -19.87 16.25
N SER A 212 32.13 -20.91 15.90
CA SER A 212 33.46 -21.14 16.41
C SER A 212 34.44 -20.18 15.78
#